data_eae57420e08a3b4004df9657dede4058
#
_entry.id   eae57420e08a3b4004df9657dede4058
#
_cell.length_a   1.000
_cell.length_b   1.000
_cell.length_c   1.000
_cell.angle_alpha   90.00
_cell.angle_beta   90.00
_cell.angle_gamma   90.00
#
_symmetry.space_group_name_H-M   'P 1'
#
loop_
_entity.id
_entity.type
_entity.pdbx_description
1 polymer ?
#
loop_
_entity_poly.entity_id
_entity_poly.type
_entity_poly.pdbx_seq_one_letter_code
_entity_poly.pdbx_strand_id
1 'polypeptide(L)'
;MFKQSKGENKHMSIRERKGKKGVSYQVYFPYKNELGVTCTYRKGGFKTKKEAKTHETLVKAQIEKDGFFKQECKLTLDQVFNDYFELITKKGLAPSTLRNYRIIYNSHIKQELGNYKIVKLKYPTLQKYFNNNASLSVGVQSNIKNVLNNVFKYACKCCYIENNSVSLVELTGVKLDEKEKTITYQELETIVHAFKSRRCHDSFRNDSMVISLFIGYYSGLRISEVLALEKSDFDFTNNEIHITKQLDCVGKRTNEIHITTVMKTNSSNAVIPLAEPLKEILMDWFKVNPYNHVICDVEGNYIHVETLKLAINKTCKKMGIYFHFHMLRHTFISNLANNGISPQIAKELARHSRIETTMDIYTHVNEDSQKQAINAVFGSKSVKKVSNASLLAN
;
A
#
# COMPACT_ATOMS: atom_id res chain seq x y z
N MET A 1 8.50 -17.14 -76.25
CA MET A 1 7.20 -17.80 -76.02
C MET A 1 7.12 -18.20 -74.54
N PHE A 2 6.69 -17.34 -73.68
CA PHE A 2 6.49 -17.65 -72.25
C PHE A 2 4.99 -17.79 -71.97
N LYS A 3 4.56 -19.00 -71.65
CA LYS A 3 3.19 -19.31 -71.26
C LYS A 3 2.89 -18.65 -69.94
N GLN A 4 1.95 -17.71 -69.89
CA GLN A 4 1.30 -17.20 -68.66
C GLN A 4 0.56 -18.37 -68.03
N SER A 5 0.93 -18.73 -66.81
CA SER A 5 0.14 -19.60 -65.92
C SER A 5 -1.04 -18.86 -65.36
N LYS A 6 -2.25 -19.12 -65.84
CA LYS A 6 -3.52 -18.84 -65.26
C LYS A 6 -3.61 -19.57 -63.88
N GLY A 7 -4.07 -18.88 -62.83
CA GLY A 7 -4.55 -19.57 -61.65
C GLY A 7 -4.50 -18.78 -60.37
N GLU A 8 -4.92 -17.50 -60.31
CA GLU A 8 -5.36 -16.91 -59.07
C GLU A 8 -6.70 -17.53 -58.68
N ASN A 9 -6.66 -18.58 -57.87
CA ASN A 9 -7.82 -19.06 -57.15
C ASN A 9 -8.34 -17.95 -56.24
N LYS A 10 -9.35 -17.19 -56.67
CA LYS A 10 -10.17 -16.34 -55.82
C LYS A 10 -10.86 -17.21 -54.77
N HIS A 11 -10.18 -17.49 -53.67
CA HIS A 11 -10.82 -18.10 -52.51
C HIS A 11 -11.91 -17.13 -52.04
N MET A 12 -13.18 -17.50 -52.24
CA MET A 12 -14.33 -16.77 -51.76
C MET A 12 -14.23 -16.69 -50.22
N SER A 13 -13.93 -15.51 -49.72
CA SER A 13 -13.75 -15.21 -48.26
C SER A 13 -15.05 -15.30 -47.46
N ILE A 14 -16.21 -15.41 -48.11
CA ILE A 14 -17.52 -15.51 -47.47
C ILE A 14 -18.22 -16.79 -47.99
N ARG A 15 -18.60 -17.63 -47.01
CA ARG A 15 -19.34 -18.87 -47.26
C ARG A 15 -20.74 -18.80 -46.70
N GLU A 16 -21.73 -19.29 -47.49
CA GLU A 16 -23.08 -19.51 -47.04
C GLU A 16 -23.18 -20.83 -46.27
N ARG A 17 -23.88 -20.82 -45.17
CA ARG A 17 -24.18 -22.02 -44.37
C ARG A 17 -25.69 -22.13 -44.17
N LYS A 18 -26.27 -23.24 -44.63
CA LYS A 18 -27.65 -23.61 -44.43
C LYS A 18 -27.77 -24.47 -43.17
N GLY A 19 -28.51 -24.02 -42.19
CA GLY A 19 -28.75 -24.73 -40.91
C GLY A 19 -30.24 -24.87 -40.62
N LYS A 20 -30.60 -25.58 -39.56
CA LYS A 20 -32.01 -25.80 -39.15
C LYS A 20 -32.78 -24.51 -38.86
N LYS A 21 -32.08 -23.39 -38.60
CA LYS A 21 -32.66 -22.07 -38.30
C LYS A 21 -32.57 -21.07 -39.47
N GLY A 22 -32.26 -21.53 -40.69
CA GLY A 22 -32.14 -20.68 -41.87
C GLY A 22 -30.70 -20.54 -42.38
N VAL A 23 -30.52 -19.56 -43.29
CA VAL A 23 -29.24 -19.26 -43.96
C VAL A 23 -28.44 -18.29 -43.08
N SER A 24 -27.13 -18.58 -42.95
CA SER A 24 -26.16 -17.68 -42.30
C SER A 24 -24.89 -17.60 -43.16
N TYR A 25 -24.14 -16.52 -42.95
CA TYR A 25 -22.88 -16.30 -43.69
C TYR A 25 -21.71 -16.39 -42.74
N GLN A 26 -20.56 -16.90 -43.25
CA GLN A 26 -19.31 -17.07 -42.54
C GLN A 26 -18.20 -16.40 -43.32
N VAL A 27 -17.39 -15.56 -42.63
CA VAL A 27 -16.14 -15.02 -43.16
C VAL A 27 -15.02 -16.03 -42.89
N TYR A 28 -14.18 -16.26 -43.93
CA TYR A 28 -13.09 -17.22 -43.88
C TYR A 28 -11.96 -16.75 -44.81
N PHE A 29 -10.76 -16.48 -44.23
CA PHE A 29 -9.56 -16.14 -45.00
C PHE A 29 -8.27 -16.44 -44.23
N PRO A 30 -7.13 -16.70 -44.90
CA PRO A 30 -5.84 -16.85 -44.26
C PRO A 30 -5.31 -15.47 -43.78
N TYR A 31 -4.56 -15.46 -42.69
CA TYR A 31 -3.84 -14.30 -42.17
C TYR A 31 -2.55 -14.74 -41.49
N LYS A 32 -1.60 -13.83 -41.28
CA LYS A 32 -0.42 -14.05 -40.44
C LYS A 32 -0.68 -13.60 -39.03
N ASN A 33 -0.25 -14.40 -38.03
CA ASN A 33 -0.25 -14.00 -36.64
C ASN A 33 1.00 -13.17 -36.29
N GLU A 34 1.13 -12.76 -35.04
CA GLU A 34 2.29 -11.98 -34.53
C GLU A 34 3.64 -12.66 -34.74
N LEU A 35 3.67 -14.00 -34.84
CA LEU A 35 4.87 -14.81 -35.07
C LEU A 35 5.12 -15.07 -36.58
N GLY A 36 4.34 -14.46 -37.48
CA GLY A 36 4.45 -14.66 -38.93
C GLY A 36 3.87 -15.99 -39.41
N VAL A 37 3.27 -16.81 -38.53
CA VAL A 37 2.67 -18.10 -38.90
C VAL A 37 1.32 -17.87 -39.57
N THR A 38 1.10 -18.57 -40.69
CA THR A 38 -0.18 -18.49 -41.42
C THR A 38 -1.28 -19.22 -40.67
N CYS A 39 -2.27 -18.48 -40.24
CA CYS A 39 -3.47 -18.94 -39.58
C CYS A 39 -4.71 -18.67 -40.41
N THR A 40 -5.85 -19.24 -40.03
CA THR A 40 -7.11 -19.01 -40.74
C THR A 40 -8.10 -18.26 -39.85
N TYR A 41 -8.55 -17.09 -40.31
CA TYR A 41 -9.64 -16.37 -39.69
C TYR A 41 -10.98 -17.04 -40.03
N ARG A 42 -11.84 -17.26 -39.01
CA ARG A 42 -13.18 -17.83 -39.19
C ARG A 42 -14.16 -17.12 -38.24
N LYS A 43 -15.21 -16.48 -38.79
CA LYS A 43 -16.32 -15.94 -38.01
C LYS A 43 -17.62 -16.15 -38.77
N GLY A 44 -18.57 -16.86 -38.13
CA GLY A 44 -19.88 -17.14 -38.71
C GLY A 44 -20.98 -16.44 -37.94
N GLY A 45 -22.24 -16.69 -38.36
CA GLY A 45 -23.45 -16.18 -37.69
C GLY A 45 -23.94 -14.82 -38.21
N PHE A 46 -23.41 -14.34 -39.34
CA PHE A 46 -23.95 -13.15 -39.99
C PHE A 46 -25.28 -13.48 -40.70
N LYS A 47 -26.27 -12.63 -40.50
CA LYS A 47 -27.61 -12.82 -41.10
C LYS A 47 -27.63 -12.51 -42.59
N THR A 48 -26.79 -11.59 -43.04
CA THR A 48 -26.73 -11.16 -44.43
C THR A 48 -25.30 -11.24 -45.00
N LYS A 49 -25.17 -11.42 -46.28
CA LYS A 49 -23.88 -11.38 -47.00
C LYS A 49 -23.21 -10.01 -46.88
N LYS A 50 -24.02 -8.92 -46.79
CA LYS A 50 -23.54 -7.55 -46.63
C LYS A 50 -22.84 -7.37 -45.27
N GLU A 51 -23.45 -7.84 -44.18
CA GLU A 51 -22.84 -7.82 -42.86
C GLU A 51 -21.50 -8.58 -42.81
N ALA A 52 -21.48 -9.78 -43.42
CA ALA A 52 -20.26 -10.56 -43.52
C ALA A 52 -19.17 -9.81 -44.28
N LYS A 53 -19.52 -9.14 -45.42
CA LYS A 53 -18.57 -8.38 -46.24
C LYS A 53 -18.04 -7.16 -45.49
N THR A 54 -18.86 -6.41 -44.79
CA THR A 54 -18.45 -5.28 -43.97
C THR A 54 -17.47 -5.73 -42.86
N HIS A 55 -17.79 -6.85 -42.21
CA HIS A 55 -16.91 -7.41 -41.19
C HIS A 55 -15.56 -7.86 -41.74
N GLU A 56 -15.55 -8.52 -42.92
CA GLU A 56 -14.33 -8.91 -43.62
C GLU A 56 -13.44 -7.69 -43.90
N THR A 57 -14.02 -6.64 -44.45
CA THR A 57 -13.29 -5.40 -44.79
C THR A 57 -12.65 -4.77 -43.54
N LEU A 58 -13.39 -4.71 -42.44
CA LEU A 58 -12.87 -4.17 -41.18
C LEU A 58 -11.68 -4.98 -40.63
N VAL A 59 -11.80 -6.33 -40.67
CA VAL A 59 -10.73 -7.19 -40.17
C VAL A 59 -9.49 -7.14 -41.08
N LYS A 60 -9.68 -7.08 -42.40
CA LYS A 60 -8.57 -6.93 -43.35
C LYS A 60 -7.86 -5.58 -43.18
N ALA A 61 -8.61 -4.50 -43.02
CA ALA A 61 -8.04 -3.17 -42.78
C ALA A 61 -7.24 -3.13 -41.44
N GLN A 62 -7.69 -3.85 -40.43
CA GLN A 62 -6.95 -3.97 -39.15
C GLN A 62 -5.65 -4.75 -39.35
N ILE A 63 -5.68 -5.87 -40.11
CA ILE A 63 -4.47 -6.65 -40.42
C ILE A 63 -3.48 -5.82 -41.27
N GLU A 64 -3.99 -5.03 -42.21
CA GLU A 64 -3.16 -4.17 -43.05
C GLU A 64 -2.46 -3.08 -42.26
N LYS A 65 -3.18 -2.51 -41.28
CA LYS A 65 -2.64 -1.50 -40.34
C LYS A 65 -1.60 -2.08 -39.40
N ASP A 66 -1.86 -3.22 -38.78
CA ASP A 66 -1.07 -3.81 -37.70
C ASP A 66 -0.07 -4.85 -38.18
N GLY A 67 -0.08 -5.21 -39.49
CA GLY A 67 0.76 -6.24 -40.10
C GLY A 67 0.31 -7.71 -39.83
N PHE A 68 -0.59 -7.89 -38.84
CA PHE A 68 -1.14 -9.20 -38.44
C PHE A 68 -2.53 -9.06 -37.80
N PHE A 69 -3.26 -10.17 -37.71
CA PHE A 69 -4.54 -10.19 -37.00
C PHE A 69 -4.31 -10.37 -35.50
N LYS A 70 -4.65 -9.35 -34.75
CA LYS A 70 -4.66 -9.40 -33.27
C LYS A 70 -5.95 -10.07 -32.81
N GLN A 71 -5.85 -11.29 -32.30
CA GLN A 71 -7.01 -11.98 -31.76
C GLN A 71 -7.45 -11.29 -30.46
N GLU A 72 -8.75 -10.96 -30.36
CA GLU A 72 -9.30 -10.36 -29.13
C GLU A 72 -9.03 -11.29 -27.93
N CYS A 73 -8.40 -10.75 -26.89
CA CYS A 73 -8.11 -11.48 -25.66
C CYS A 73 -9.42 -11.96 -25.02
N LYS A 74 -9.50 -13.27 -24.73
CA LYS A 74 -10.68 -13.91 -24.12
C LYS A 74 -10.56 -14.06 -22.63
N LEU A 75 -9.39 -13.75 -22.06
CA LEU A 75 -9.12 -13.90 -20.62
C LEU A 75 -10.04 -13.03 -19.78
N THR A 76 -10.50 -13.60 -18.68
CA THR A 76 -11.24 -12.87 -17.65
C THR A 76 -10.28 -12.09 -16.74
N LEU A 77 -10.81 -11.12 -16.01
CA LEU A 77 -10.00 -10.40 -15.02
C LEU A 77 -9.41 -11.34 -13.96
N ASP A 78 -10.17 -12.38 -13.55
CA ASP A 78 -9.68 -13.36 -12.58
C ASP A 78 -8.48 -14.15 -13.12
N GLN A 79 -8.51 -14.57 -14.38
CA GLN A 79 -7.38 -15.24 -15.01
C GLN A 79 -6.16 -14.32 -15.08
N VAL A 80 -6.33 -13.07 -15.54
CA VAL A 80 -5.25 -12.09 -15.64
C VAL A 80 -4.68 -11.72 -14.27
N PHE A 81 -5.53 -11.63 -13.24
CA PHE A 81 -5.08 -11.42 -11.87
C PHE A 81 -4.21 -12.58 -11.38
N ASN A 82 -4.61 -13.83 -11.62
CA ASN A 82 -3.86 -15.00 -11.19
C ASN A 82 -2.47 -15.06 -11.87
N ASP A 83 -2.42 -14.79 -13.19
CA ASP A 83 -1.16 -14.72 -13.93
C ASP A 83 -0.23 -13.61 -13.37
N TYR A 84 -0.80 -12.42 -13.12
CA TYR A 84 -0.09 -11.31 -12.51
C TYR A 84 0.39 -11.66 -11.10
N PHE A 85 -0.48 -12.30 -10.29
CA PHE A 85 -0.15 -12.69 -8.92
C PHE A 85 0.98 -13.71 -8.86
N GLU A 86 1.00 -14.69 -9.77
CA GLU A 86 2.10 -15.64 -9.92
C GLU A 86 3.42 -14.92 -10.27
N LEU A 87 3.37 -13.98 -11.20
CA LEU A 87 4.54 -13.18 -11.58
C LEU A 87 5.12 -12.42 -10.40
N ILE A 88 4.29 -11.70 -9.61
CA ILE A 88 4.78 -10.91 -8.47
C ILE A 88 5.25 -11.78 -7.32
N THR A 89 4.71 -12.98 -7.18
CA THR A 89 5.19 -13.99 -6.22
C THR A 89 6.59 -14.47 -6.60
N LYS A 90 6.81 -14.83 -7.88
CA LYS A 90 8.14 -15.22 -8.40
C LYS A 90 9.17 -14.09 -8.31
N LYS A 91 8.73 -12.82 -8.37
CA LYS A 91 9.60 -11.65 -8.18
C LYS A 91 10.00 -11.41 -6.72
N GLY A 92 9.50 -12.20 -5.78
CA GLY A 92 9.86 -12.11 -4.37
C GLY A 92 9.29 -10.87 -3.66
N LEU A 93 8.08 -10.41 -4.04
CA LEU A 93 7.41 -9.35 -3.26
C LEU A 93 7.19 -9.80 -1.82
N ALA A 94 7.28 -8.84 -0.88
CA ALA A 94 7.09 -9.10 0.54
C ALA A 94 5.77 -9.87 0.82
N PRO A 95 5.77 -10.91 1.67
CA PRO A 95 4.60 -11.73 1.98
C PRO A 95 3.38 -10.92 2.40
N SER A 96 3.58 -9.83 3.16
CA SER A 96 2.52 -8.90 3.56
C SER A 96 1.86 -8.20 2.37
N THR A 97 2.63 -7.82 1.36
CA THR A 97 2.13 -7.20 0.14
C THR A 97 1.30 -8.20 -0.67
N LEU A 98 1.81 -9.41 -0.88
CA LEU A 98 1.10 -10.48 -1.58
C LEU A 98 -0.23 -10.81 -0.88
N ARG A 99 -0.22 -10.92 0.46
CA ARG A 99 -1.44 -11.14 1.24
C ARG A 99 -2.46 -10.03 1.04
N ASN A 100 -2.03 -8.76 1.09
CA ASN A 100 -2.93 -7.61 0.89
C ASN A 100 -3.54 -7.60 -0.51
N TYR A 101 -2.76 -7.88 -1.56
CA TYR A 101 -3.28 -8.00 -2.93
C TYR A 101 -4.39 -9.06 -3.01
N ARG A 102 -4.16 -10.24 -2.42
CA ARG A 102 -5.13 -11.33 -2.42
C ARG A 102 -6.40 -10.98 -1.63
N ILE A 103 -6.25 -10.35 -0.46
CA ILE A 103 -7.39 -9.91 0.36
C ILE A 103 -8.23 -8.89 -0.40
N ILE A 104 -7.63 -7.83 -0.92
CA ILE A 104 -8.35 -6.77 -1.64
C ILE A 104 -9.05 -7.35 -2.88
N TYR A 105 -8.35 -8.18 -3.64
CA TYR A 105 -8.92 -8.80 -4.83
C TYR A 105 -10.13 -9.69 -4.49
N ASN A 106 -9.99 -10.60 -3.54
CA ASN A 106 -11.05 -11.54 -3.19
C ASN A 106 -12.24 -10.86 -2.50
N SER A 107 -11.99 -9.86 -1.63
CA SER A 107 -13.06 -9.22 -0.83
C SER A 107 -13.85 -8.18 -1.62
N HIS A 108 -13.23 -7.51 -2.61
CA HIS A 108 -13.86 -6.37 -3.27
C HIS A 108 -13.98 -6.51 -4.79
N ILE A 109 -13.04 -7.18 -5.48
CA ILE A 109 -12.97 -7.14 -6.94
C ILE A 109 -13.57 -8.39 -7.58
N LYS A 110 -13.20 -9.56 -7.07
CA LYS A 110 -13.47 -10.86 -7.70
C LYS A 110 -14.95 -11.10 -7.97
N GLN A 111 -15.81 -10.82 -6.98
CA GLN A 111 -17.23 -11.12 -7.05
C GLN A 111 -17.93 -10.31 -8.14
N GLU A 112 -17.60 -9.04 -8.28
CA GLU A 112 -18.27 -8.13 -9.22
C GLU A 112 -17.60 -8.08 -10.61
N LEU A 113 -16.27 -8.09 -10.66
CA LEU A 113 -15.51 -7.88 -11.89
C LEU A 113 -14.76 -9.12 -12.40
N GLY A 114 -14.51 -10.11 -11.55
CA GLY A 114 -13.64 -11.25 -11.87
C GLY A 114 -14.01 -12.01 -13.14
N ASN A 115 -15.30 -12.20 -13.40
CA ASN A 115 -15.81 -12.94 -14.55
C ASN A 115 -15.88 -12.11 -15.85
N TYR A 116 -15.66 -10.80 -15.80
CA TYR A 116 -15.64 -10.00 -17.02
C TYR A 116 -14.37 -10.28 -17.81
N LYS A 117 -14.52 -10.37 -19.14
CA LYS A 117 -13.35 -10.35 -20.03
C LYS A 117 -12.60 -9.02 -19.85
N ILE A 118 -11.28 -9.07 -19.69
CA ILE A 118 -10.46 -7.87 -19.43
C ILE A 118 -10.66 -6.80 -20.50
N VAL A 119 -10.85 -7.17 -21.76
CA VAL A 119 -11.11 -6.26 -22.88
C VAL A 119 -12.45 -5.50 -22.77
N LYS A 120 -13.40 -5.99 -21.98
CA LYS A 120 -14.71 -5.36 -21.76
C LYS A 120 -14.70 -4.38 -20.57
N LEU A 121 -13.69 -4.42 -19.73
CA LEU A 121 -13.54 -3.53 -18.58
C LEU A 121 -12.99 -2.17 -19.04
N LYS A 122 -13.85 -1.39 -19.69
CA LYS A 122 -13.58 -0.01 -20.11
C LYS A 122 -13.94 0.98 -19.00
N TYR A 123 -13.51 2.24 -19.14
CA TYR A 123 -13.76 3.31 -18.18
C TYR A 123 -15.22 3.37 -17.67
N PRO A 124 -16.27 3.34 -18.51
CA PRO A 124 -17.65 3.44 -17.98
C PRO A 124 -18.01 2.28 -17.05
N THR A 125 -17.56 1.05 -17.35
CA THR A 125 -17.82 -0.13 -16.51
C THR A 125 -17.07 -0.03 -15.18
N LEU A 126 -15.81 0.38 -15.22
CA LEU A 126 -14.99 0.56 -14.02
C LEU A 126 -15.51 1.71 -13.16
N GLN A 127 -15.84 2.87 -13.75
CA GLN A 127 -16.39 3.99 -12.99
C GLN A 127 -17.71 3.63 -12.32
N LYS A 128 -18.59 2.89 -13.04
CA LYS A 128 -19.85 2.40 -12.45
C LYS A 128 -19.58 1.49 -11.24
N TYR A 129 -18.57 0.60 -11.32
CA TYR A 129 -18.19 -0.23 -10.19
C TYR A 129 -17.76 0.60 -8.97
N PHE A 130 -16.92 1.64 -9.14
CA PHE A 130 -16.52 2.53 -8.04
C PHE A 130 -17.71 3.32 -7.49
N ASN A 131 -18.61 3.80 -8.34
CA ASN A 131 -19.82 4.50 -7.92
C ASN A 131 -20.77 3.61 -7.11
N ASN A 132 -20.95 2.35 -7.52
CA ASN A 132 -21.77 1.38 -6.78
C ASN A 132 -21.18 1.06 -5.39
N ASN A 133 -19.86 1.19 -5.23
CA ASN A 133 -19.12 0.97 -4.00
C ASN A 133 -18.77 2.28 -3.27
N ALA A 134 -19.55 3.36 -3.47
CA ALA A 134 -19.33 4.67 -2.87
C ALA A 134 -19.45 4.68 -1.33
N SER A 135 -20.07 3.68 -0.72
CA SER A 135 -20.10 3.49 0.74
C SER A 135 -18.74 3.13 1.36
N LEU A 136 -17.80 2.64 0.57
CA LEU A 136 -16.44 2.37 1.01
C LEU A 136 -15.68 3.71 1.22
N SER A 137 -14.72 3.72 2.15
CA SER A 137 -13.86 4.90 2.30
C SER A 137 -12.96 5.11 1.07
N VAL A 138 -12.60 6.37 0.81
CA VAL A 138 -11.63 6.74 -0.26
C VAL A 138 -10.34 5.93 -0.14
N GLY A 139 -9.84 5.67 1.07
CA GLY A 139 -8.65 4.85 1.29
C GLY A 139 -8.80 3.41 0.81
N VAL A 140 -9.96 2.78 1.07
CA VAL A 140 -10.26 1.42 0.58
C VAL A 140 -10.40 1.43 -0.94
N GLN A 141 -11.14 2.39 -1.51
CA GLN A 141 -11.25 2.53 -2.96
C GLN A 141 -9.89 2.77 -3.63
N SER A 142 -9.00 3.55 -3.01
CA SER A 142 -7.64 3.78 -3.50
C SER A 142 -6.83 2.47 -3.54
N ASN A 143 -6.95 1.63 -2.52
CA ASN A 143 -6.30 0.31 -2.50
C ASN A 143 -6.85 -0.61 -3.60
N ILE A 144 -8.16 -0.62 -3.82
CA ILE A 144 -8.81 -1.36 -4.92
C ILE A 144 -8.29 -0.86 -6.28
N LYS A 145 -8.28 0.46 -6.48
CA LYS A 145 -7.74 1.09 -7.69
C LYS A 145 -6.29 0.71 -7.93
N ASN A 146 -5.46 0.69 -6.88
CA ASN A 146 -4.05 0.31 -6.99
C ASN A 146 -3.86 -1.13 -7.45
N VAL A 147 -4.63 -2.09 -6.88
CA VAL A 147 -4.58 -3.49 -7.31
C VAL A 147 -5.02 -3.62 -8.77
N LEU A 148 -6.17 -3.07 -9.15
CA LEU A 148 -6.66 -3.09 -10.53
C LEU A 148 -5.68 -2.43 -11.48
N ASN A 149 -5.12 -1.27 -11.13
CA ASN A 149 -4.16 -0.54 -11.96
C ASN A 149 -2.91 -1.37 -12.27
N ASN A 150 -2.39 -2.12 -11.30
CA ASN A 150 -1.24 -2.98 -11.50
C ASN A 150 -1.57 -4.20 -12.37
N VAL A 151 -2.75 -4.80 -12.20
CA VAL A 151 -3.24 -5.89 -13.08
C VAL A 151 -3.43 -5.39 -14.51
N PHE A 152 -4.01 -4.19 -14.70
CA PHE A 152 -4.20 -3.60 -16.03
C PHE A 152 -2.87 -3.20 -16.68
N LYS A 153 -1.90 -2.68 -15.90
CA LYS A 153 -0.54 -2.44 -16.41
C LYS A 153 0.12 -3.74 -16.88
N TYR A 154 -0.09 -4.84 -16.16
CA TYR A 154 0.37 -6.16 -16.58
C TYR A 154 -0.33 -6.61 -17.87
N ALA A 155 -1.65 -6.46 -17.95
CA ALA A 155 -2.43 -6.81 -19.14
C ALA A 155 -2.00 -6.01 -20.39
N CYS A 156 -1.65 -4.72 -20.23
CA CYS A 156 -1.07 -3.91 -21.31
C CYS A 156 0.30 -4.45 -21.74
N LYS A 157 1.17 -4.81 -20.79
CA LYS A 157 2.49 -5.40 -21.11
C LYS A 157 2.40 -6.74 -21.85
N CYS A 158 1.36 -7.53 -21.54
CA CYS A 158 1.06 -8.79 -22.22
C CYS A 158 0.27 -8.58 -23.52
N CYS A 159 0.03 -7.35 -23.95
CA CYS A 159 -0.79 -7.02 -25.12
C CYS A 159 -2.22 -7.58 -25.08
N TYR A 160 -2.75 -7.92 -23.90
CA TYR A 160 -4.14 -8.35 -23.72
C TYR A 160 -5.13 -7.20 -23.93
N ILE A 161 -4.73 -5.98 -23.56
CA ILE A 161 -5.47 -4.72 -23.77
C ILE A 161 -4.48 -3.64 -24.25
N GLU A 162 -5.01 -2.63 -24.94
CA GLU A 162 -4.19 -1.53 -25.48
C GLU A 162 -3.92 -0.45 -24.43
N ASN A 163 -4.95 -0.11 -23.63
CA ASN A 163 -4.90 1.01 -22.70
C ASN A 163 -5.37 0.60 -21.32
N ASN A 164 -4.76 1.20 -20.29
CA ASN A 164 -5.15 1.03 -18.92
C ASN A 164 -6.30 2.00 -18.54
N SER A 165 -7.54 1.55 -18.67
CA SER A 165 -8.73 2.34 -18.33
C SER A 165 -8.87 2.63 -16.83
N VAL A 166 -8.17 1.91 -15.94
CA VAL A 166 -8.25 2.13 -14.48
C VAL A 166 -7.60 3.46 -14.09
N SER A 167 -6.60 3.93 -14.83
CA SER A 167 -5.94 5.21 -14.56
C SER A 167 -6.90 6.41 -14.56
N LEU A 168 -7.93 6.33 -15.40
CA LEU A 168 -8.94 7.39 -15.60
C LEU A 168 -10.03 7.39 -14.52
N VAL A 169 -10.15 6.32 -13.72
CA VAL A 169 -11.22 6.18 -12.72
C VAL A 169 -11.07 7.23 -11.62
N GLU A 170 -12.18 7.86 -11.26
CA GLU A 170 -12.30 8.77 -10.13
C GLU A 170 -12.85 8.04 -8.90
N LEU A 171 -12.32 8.40 -7.73
CA LEU A 171 -12.75 7.81 -6.46
C LEU A 171 -13.98 8.56 -5.95
N THR A 172 -15.02 7.83 -5.61
CA THR A 172 -16.32 8.35 -5.15
C THR A 172 -16.63 7.95 -3.70
N GLY A 173 -15.66 7.33 -3.02
CA GLY A 173 -15.81 6.84 -1.65
C GLY A 173 -16.01 7.96 -0.62
N VAL A 174 -16.44 7.55 0.58
CA VAL A 174 -16.63 8.46 1.72
C VAL A 174 -15.27 8.96 2.20
N LYS A 175 -15.11 10.27 2.29
CA LYS A 175 -14.01 10.87 3.05
C LYS A 175 -14.34 10.69 4.54
N LEU A 176 -13.54 9.92 5.22
CA LEU A 176 -13.63 9.81 6.67
C LEU A 176 -13.00 11.06 7.29
N ASP A 177 -13.60 11.55 8.38
CA ASP A 177 -12.99 12.61 9.17
C ASP A 177 -11.59 12.18 9.60
N GLU A 178 -10.66 13.12 9.53
CA GLU A 178 -9.31 12.87 10.02
C GLU A 178 -9.36 12.71 11.53
N LYS A 179 -9.17 11.48 12.00
CA LYS A 179 -9.00 11.21 13.41
C LYS A 179 -7.64 11.73 13.85
N GLU A 180 -7.55 12.17 15.10
CA GLU A 180 -6.26 12.51 15.70
C GLU A 180 -5.26 11.39 15.47
N LYS A 181 -4.10 11.77 14.97
CA LYS A 181 -3.00 10.84 14.65
C LYS A 181 -1.98 10.78 15.80
N THR A 182 -2.14 11.61 16.81
CA THR A 182 -1.24 11.75 17.96
C THR A 182 -1.95 11.42 19.26
N ILE A 183 -1.18 11.24 20.31
CA ILE A 183 -1.65 10.99 21.67
C ILE A 183 -0.88 11.88 22.63
N THR A 184 -1.55 12.48 23.59
CA THR A 184 -0.89 13.23 24.66
C THR A 184 -0.20 12.29 25.64
N TYR A 185 0.78 12.81 26.40
CA TYR A 185 1.42 12.03 27.45
C TYR A 185 0.41 11.59 28.53
N GLN A 186 -0.54 12.45 28.87
CA GLN A 186 -1.59 12.14 29.85
C GLN A 186 -2.53 11.01 29.41
N GLU A 187 -2.86 10.95 28.11
CA GLU A 187 -3.62 9.82 27.56
C GLU A 187 -2.79 8.53 27.57
N LEU A 188 -1.49 8.61 27.26
CA LEU A 188 -0.59 7.46 27.37
C LEU A 188 -0.55 6.94 28.83
N GLU A 189 -0.39 7.81 29.82
CA GLU A 189 -0.43 7.44 31.25
C GLU A 189 -1.76 6.79 31.64
N THR A 190 -2.87 7.31 31.12
CA THR A 190 -4.20 6.73 31.33
C THR A 190 -4.28 5.32 30.78
N ILE A 191 -3.77 5.08 29.57
CA ILE A 191 -3.71 3.76 28.95
C ILE A 191 -2.81 2.83 29.77
N VAL A 192 -1.64 3.27 30.18
CA VAL A 192 -0.67 2.51 31.00
C VAL A 192 -1.30 2.09 32.32
N HIS A 193 -1.94 3.04 33.03
CA HIS A 193 -2.64 2.76 34.28
C HIS A 193 -3.75 1.72 34.10
N ALA A 194 -4.54 1.84 33.03
CA ALA A 194 -5.59 0.88 32.72
C ALA A 194 -5.03 -0.51 32.38
N PHE A 195 -3.84 -0.61 31.79
CA PHE A 195 -3.17 -1.91 31.58
C PHE A 195 -2.72 -2.54 32.90
N LYS A 196 -2.09 -1.75 33.79
CA LYS A 196 -1.63 -2.23 35.10
C LYS A 196 -2.78 -2.64 36.02
N SER A 197 -3.94 -1.99 35.92
CA SER A 197 -5.15 -2.31 36.73
C SER A 197 -5.97 -3.49 36.16
N ARG A 198 -5.59 -4.08 35.04
CA ARG A 198 -6.28 -5.25 34.48
C ARG A 198 -6.10 -6.45 35.41
N ARG A 199 -7.22 -6.98 35.90
CA ARG A 199 -7.23 -8.30 36.55
C ARG A 199 -6.97 -9.38 35.51
N CYS A 200 -5.73 -9.82 35.38
CA CYS A 200 -5.38 -10.97 34.55
C CYS A 200 -4.38 -11.86 35.31
N HIS A 201 -4.38 -13.16 35.00
CA HIS A 201 -3.44 -14.13 35.60
C HIS A 201 -1.96 -13.86 35.23
N ASP A 202 -1.73 -12.99 34.24
CA ASP A 202 -0.42 -12.71 33.66
C ASP A 202 -0.11 -11.20 33.79
N SER A 203 0.30 -10.79 34.99
CA SER A 203 0.74 -9.41 35.25
C SER A 203 2.02 -9.08 34.51
N PHE A 204 2.95 -10.01 34.42
CA PHE A 204 4.21 -9.85 33.71
C PHE A 204 3.99 -9.49 32.23
N ARG A 205 3.08 -10.20 31.56
CA ARG A 205 2.72 -9.91 30.18
C ARG A 205 2.09 -8.53 30.00
N ASN A 206 1.26 -8.10 30.97
CA ASN A 206 0.72 -6.74 30.95
C ASN A 206 1.81 -5.67 31.10
N ASP A 207 2.76 -5.88 32.01
CA ASP A 207 3.88 -4.98 32.20
C ASP A 207 4.77 -4.95 30.94
N SER A 208 5.06 -6.10 30.35
CA SER A 208 5.74 -6.20 29.07
C SER A 208 5.06 -5.41 27.95
N MET A 209 3.72 -5.48 27.86
CA MET A 209 2.95 -4.68 26.89
C MET A 209 3.04 -3.18 27.20
N VAL A 210 3.05 -2.79 28.47
CA VAL A 210 3.24 -1.39 28.89
C VAL A 210 4.61 -0.87 28.47
N ILE A 211 5.67 -1.66 28.66
CA ILE A 211 7.02 -1.31 28.20
C ILE A 211 7.04 -1.06 26.70
N SER A 212 6.31 -1.87 25.92
CA SER A 212 6.21 -1.65 24.47
C SER A 212 5.62 -0.28 24.10
N LEU A 213 4.67 0.24 24.89
CA LEU A 213 4.09 1.58 24.68
C LEU A 213 5.12 2.68 24.95
N PHE A 214 5.88 2.59 26.05
CA PHE A 214 6.94 3.55 26.36
C PHE A 214 8.04 3.55 25.31
N ILE A 215 8.50 2.37 24.87
CA ILE A 215 9.48 2.28 23.78
C ILE A 215 8.94 2.96 22.52
N GLY A 216 7.69 2.66 22.12
CA GLY A 216 7.06 3.29 20.95
C GLY A 216 6.96 4.83 21.09
N TYR A 217 6.63 5.34 22.27
CA TYR A 217 6.46 6.77 22.52
C TYR A 217 7.80 7.54 22.47
N TYR A 218 8.82 7.04 23.16
CA TYR A 218 10.10 7.73 23.27
C TYR A 218 11.07 7.50 22.09
N SER A 219 10.87 6.48 21.29
CA SER A 219 11.76 6.14 20.16
C SER A 219 11.11 6.21 18.79
N GLY A 220 9.78 6.30 18.71
CA GLY A 220 9.06 6.28 17.42
C GLY A 220 9.20 4.98 16.65
N LEU A 221 9.62 3.87 17.26
CA LEU A 221 9.79 2.57 16.63
C LEU A 221 8.48 1.99 16.08
N ARG A 222 8.57 1.21 14.99
CA ARG A 222 7.40 0.46 14.49
C ARG A 222 7.11 -0.72 15.42
N ILE A 223 5.84 -1.09 15.54
CA ILE A 223 5.41 -2.18 16.45
C ILE A 223 6.20 -3.49 16.26
N SER A 224 6.51 -3.87 15.01
CA SER A 224 7.29 -5.09 14.72
C SER A 224 8.77 -4.97 15.13
N GLU A 225 9.31 -3.77 15.14
CA GLU A 225 10.66 -3.49 15.61
C GLU A 225 10.71 -3.55 17.15
N VAL A 226 9.74 -2.89 17.82
CA VAL A 226 9.62 -2.91 19.30
C VAL A 226 9.51 -4.35 19.82
N LEU A 227 8.66 -5.17 19.19
CA LEU A 227 8.45 -6.55 19.63
C LEU A 227 9.63 -7.50 19.34
N ALA A 228 10.59 -7.06 18.53
CA ALA A 228 11.79 -7.83 18.22
C ALA A 228 13.01 -7.46 19.08
N LEU A 229 12.89 -6.42 19.94
CA LEU A 229 14.03 -5.93 20.73
C LEU A 229 14.46 -6.94 21.79
N GLU A 230 15.75 -7.04 21.93
CA GLU A 230 16.47 -7.80 22.98
C GLU A 230 17.22 -6.85 23.89
N LYS A 231 17.58 -7.31 25.10
CA LYS A 231 18.38 -6.52 26.04
C LYS A 231 19.71 -6.05 25.45
N SER A 232 20.32 -6.88 24.62
CA SER A 232 21.58 -6.59 23.90
C SER A 232 21.47 -5.47 22.87
N ASP A 233 20.25 -5.07 22.48
CA ASP A 233 20.05 -3.96 21.55
C ASP A 233 20.14 -2.58 22.23
N PHE A 234 20.28 -2.53 23.54
CA PHE A 234 20.38 -1.30 24.32
C PHE A 234 21.80 -1.10 24.89
N ASP A 235 22.45 -0.06 24.42
CA ASP A 235 23.72 0.40 25.01
C ASP A 235 23.45 1.54 25.98
N PHE A 236 23.39 1.21 27.26
CA PHE A 236 23.18 2.19 28.34
C PHE A 236 24.40 3.08 28.62
N THR A 237 25.59 2.69 28.14
CA THR A 237 26.82 3.47 28.30
C THR A 237 26.85 4.62 27.30
N ASN A 238 26.53 4.32 26.05
CA ASN A 238 26.51 5.30 24.96
C ASN A 238 25.12 5.94 24.77
N ASN A 239 24.09 5.51 25.53
CA ASN A 239 22.71 5.92 25.39
C ASN A 239 22.17 5.70 23.96
N GLU A 240 22.26 4.44 23.46
CA GLU A 240 21.86 4.07 22.12
C GLU A 240 20.93 2.87 22.08
N ILE A 241 20.09 2.81 21.04
CA ILE A 241 19.26 1.65 20.68
C ILE A 241 19.66 1.18 19.31
N HIS A 242 20.03 -0.07 19.18
CA HIS A 242 20.43 -0.73 17.93
C HIS A 242 19.20 -1.42 17.31
N ILE A 243 18.76 -0.96 16.14
CA ILE A 243 17.57 -1.47 15.46
C ILE A 243 18.02 -2.21 14.22
N THR A 244 18.18 -3.52 14.32
CA THR A 244 18.72 -4.39 13.25
C THR A 244 17.76 -5.47 12.81
N LYS A 245 16.60 -5.59 13.49
CA LYS A 245 15.67 -6.70 13.32
C LYS A 245 14.22 -6.28 13.51
N GLN A 246 13.32 -7.09 13.01
CA GLN A 246 11.88 -6.95 13.21
C GLN A 246 11.22 -8.31 13.40
N LEU A 247 10.06 -8.34 14.04
CA LEU A 247 9.29 -9.55 14.22
C LEU A 247 8.51 -9.87 12.93
N ASP A 248 8.76 -11.05 12.34
CA ASP A 248 7.98 -11.58 11.23
C ASP A 248 6.84 -12.46 11.74
N CYS A 249 5.64 -11.87 11.77
CA CYS A 249 4.41 -12.51 12.24
C CYS A 249 3.27 -12.48 11.21
N VAL A 250 3.52 -11.97 9.99
CA VAL A 250 2.47 -11.78 8.98
C VAL A 250 1.97 -13.12 8.45
N GLY A 251 0.71 -13.45 8.79
CA GLY A 251 0.09 -14.70 8.37
C GLY A 251 0.60 -15.96 9.06
N LYS A 252 1.36 -15.78 10.13
CA LYS A 252 1.96 -16.86 10.92
C LYS A 252 1.18 -17.13 12.19
N ARG A 253 1.23 -18.36 12.68
CA ARG A 253 0.75 -18.73 14.01
C ARG A 253 1.79 -18.34 15.05
N THR A 254 1.43 -18.33 16.34
CA THR A 254 2.32 -17.93 17.43
C THR A 254 3.63 -18.73 17.46
N ASN A 255 3.58 -20.02 17.18
CA ASN A 255 4.76 -20.91 17.12
C ASN A 255 5.62 -20.76 15.85
N GLU A 256 5.18 -20.00 14.87
CA GLU A 256 5.88 -19.73 13.60
C GLU A 256 6.53 -18.35 13.57
N ILE A 257 6.32 -17.55 14.63
CA ILE A 257 6.87 -16.21 14.76
C ILE A 257 8.39 -16.33 14.93
N HIS A 258 9.13 -15.50 14.20
CA HIS A 258 10.57 -15.41 14.33
C HIS A 258 11.08 -14.01 14.00
N ILE A 259 12.27 -13.72 14.44
CA ILE A 259 12.99 -12.51 14.07
C ILE A 259 13.47 -12.61 12.62
N THR A 260 13.37 -11.52 11.89
CA THR A 260 14.00 -11.36 10.59
C THR A 260 14.87 -10.10 10.58
N THR A 261 16.04 -10.23 9.97
CA THR A 261 16.94 -9.10 9.65
C THR A 261 16.61 -8.47 8.29
N VAL A 262 15.69 -9.09 7.53
CA VAL A 262 15.21 -8.52 6.27
C VAL A 262 14.28 -7.36 6.60
N MET A 263 14.84 -6.16 6.58
CA MET A 263 14.11 -4.93 6.86
C MET A 263 13.39 -4.44 5.60
N LYS A 264 12.24 -3.79 5.79
CA LYS A 264 11.41 -3.29 4.69
C LYS A 264 12.12 -2.22 3.82
N THR A 265 13.06 -1.50 4.40
CA THR A 265 13.88 -0.47 3.73
C THR A 265 15.28 -0.45 4.34
N ASN A 266 16.29 -0.03 3.59
CA ASN A 266 17.66 0.12 4.08
C ASN A 266 17.76 1.11 5.26
N SER A 267 16.87 2.11 5.32
CA SER A 267 16.78 3.06 6.44
C SER A 267 16.21 2.46 7.73
N SER A 268 15.79 1.20 7.72
CA SER A 268 15.26 0.54 8.92
C SER A 268 16.36 -0.04 9.82
N ASN A 269 17.56 -0.29 9.29
CA ASN A 269 18.72 -0.68 10.08
C ASN A 269 19.44 0.58 10.56
N ALA A 270 19.39 0.90 11.85
CA ALA A 270 19.92 2.14 12.40
C ALA A 270 20.22 2.04 13.89
N VAL A 271 21.09 2.92 14.34
CA VAL A 271 21.30 3.23 15.76
C VAL A 271 20.62 4.57 16.03
N ILE A 272 19.81 4.63 17.07
CA ILE A 272 19.12 5.86 17.51
C ILE A 272 19.44 6.19 18.96
N PRO A 273 19.44 7.48 19.36
CA PRO A 273 19.63 7.87 20.75
C PRO A 273 18.54 7.28 21.67
N LEU A 274 18.94 6.84 22.85
CA LEU A 274 18.07 6.39 23.93
C LEU A 274 17.73 7.59 24.83
N ALA A 275 16.46 7.95 24.90
CA ALA A 275 15.98 9.01 25.76
C ALA A 275 16.13 8.63 27.25
N GLU A 276 16.60 9.55 28.08
CA GLU A 276 16.86 9.30 29.50
C GLU A 276 15.64 8.75 30.27
N PRO A 277 14.39 9.29 30.09
CA PRO A 277 13.23 8.70 30.75
C PRO A 277 12.95 7.25 30.32
N LEU A 278 13.23 6.88 29.08
CA LEU A 278 13.07 5.50 28.61
C LEU A 278 14.16 4.61 29.22
N LYS A 279 15.39 5.11 29.35
CA LYS A 279 16.50 4.38 29.97
C LYS A 279 16.16 3.97 31.40
N GLU A 280 15.67 4.90 32.22
CA GLU A 280 15.26 4.60 33.61
C GLU A 280 14.18 3.52 33.66
N ILE A 281 13.14 3.63 32.85
CA ILE A 281 12.06 2.63 32.74
C ILE A 281 12.62 1.26 32.35
N LEU A 282 13.53 1.22 31.38
CA LEU A 282 14.13 -0.06 30.91
C LEU A 282 15.09 -0.66 31.93
N MET A 283 15.87 0.14 32.63
CA MET A 283 16.75 -0.36 33.69
C MET A 283 15.94 -1.04 34.80
N ASP A 284 14.79 -0.49 35.19
CA ASP A 284 13.91 -1.13 36.17
C ASP A 284 13.22 -2.37 35.60
N TRP A 285 12.78 -2.31 34.35
CA TRP A 285 12.19 -3.47 33.69
C TRP A 285 13.19 -4.64 33.56
N PHE A 286 14.46 -4.37 33.25
CA PHE A 286 15.47 -5.40 33.10
C PHE A 286 15.84 -6.12 34.40
N LYS A 287 15.61 -5.51 35.56
CA LYS A 287 15.77 -6.14 36.88
C LYS A 287 14.71 -7.24 37.12
N VAL A 288 13.49 -7.05 36.59
CA VAL A 288 12.35 -7.95 36.83
C VAL A 288 12.09 -8.91 35.66
N ASN A 289 12.53 -8.56 34.45
CA ASN A 289 12.42 -9.42 33.28
C ASN A 289 13.62 -10.40 33.23
N PRO A 290 13.43 -11.73 33.42
CA PRO A 290 14.53 -12.68 33.40
C PRO A 290 15.01 -13.06 31.99
N TYR A 291 14.21 -12.73 30.96
CA TYR A 291 14.44 -13.13 29.59
C TYR A 291 15.31 -12.13 28.80
N ASN A 292 15.91 -12.59 27.70
CA ASN A 292 16.64 -11.70 26.78
C ASN A 292 15.69 -10.82 25.98
N HIS A 293 14.52 -11.33 25.57
CA HIS A 293 13.51 -10.56 24.86
C HIS A 293 12.91 -9.48 25.78
N VAL A 294 12.92 -8.22 25.32
CA VAL A 294 12.43 -7.08 26.12
C VAL A 294 10.91 -7.16 26.24
N ILE A 295 10.23 -7.55 25.15
CA ILE A 295 8.77 -7.68 25.10
C ILE A 295 8.41 -9.15 24.88
N CYS A 296 7.98 -9.82 25.95
CA CYS A 296 7.69 -11.26 25.91
C CYS A 296 6.54 -11.61 26.87
N ASP A 297 6.07 -12.86 26.78
CA ASP A 297 5.14 -13.45 27.75
C ASP A 297 5.88 -14.06 28.94
N VAL A 298 5.15 -14.69 29.87
CA VAL A 298 5.70 -15.29 31.10
C VAL A 298 6.66 -16.45 30.85
N GLU A 299 6.66 -17.03 29.64
CA GLU A 299 7.55 -18.10 29.22
C GLU A 299 8.75 -17.58 28.42
N GLY A 300 8.81 -16.26 28.20
CA GLY A 300 9.85 -15.61 27.40
C GLY A 300 9.61 -15.66 25.90
N ASN A 301 8.42 -16.08 25.43
CA ASN A 301 8.10 -16.12 24.01
C ASN A 301 7.69 -14.75 23.46
N TYR A 302 7.88 -14.54 22.16
CA TYR A 302 7.44 -13.34 21.48
C TYR A 302 5.93 -13.14 21.57
N ILE A 303 5.49 -11.90 21.81
CA ILE A 303 4.09 -11.51 21.73
C ILE A 303 3.74 -11.22 20.27
N HIS A 304 2.70 -11.88 19.75
CA HIS A 304 2.23 -11.62 18.39
C HIS A 304 1.69 -10.18 18.26
N VAL A 305 2.01 -9.50 17.16
CA VAL A 305 1.57 -8.11 16.88
C VAL A 305 0.05 -7.96 17.05
N GLU A 306 -0.74 -8.90 16.53
CA GLU A 306 -2.21 -8.82 16.65
C GLU A 306 -2.69 -9.01 18.09
N THR A 307 -1.98 -9.79 18.91
CA THR A 307 -2.30 -9.95 20.34
C THR A 307 -2.11 -8.64 21.08
N LEU A 308 -0.99 -7.94 20.86
CA LEU A 308 -0.75 -6.62 21.43
C LEU A 308 -1.80 -5.61 20.95
N LYS A 309 -2.08 -5.54 19.67
CA LYS A 309 -3.10 -4.65 19.10
C LYS A 309 -4.50 -4.90 19.70
N LEU A 310 -4.91 -6.17 19.80
CA LEU A 310 -6.20 -6.53 20.38
C LEU A 310 -6.29 -6.15 21.87
N ALA A 311 -5.21 -6.37 22.62
CA ALA A 311 -5.14 -5.97 24.03
C ALA A 311 -5.27 -4.45 24.20
N ILE A 312 -4.53 -3.68 23.41
CA ILE A 312 -4.58 -2.22 23.38
C ILE A 312 -5.99 -1.75 23.00
N ASN A 313 -6.51 -2.21 21.86
CA ASN A 313 -7.83 -1.79 21.37
C ASN A 313 -8.95 -2.10 22.36
N LYS A 314 -8.91 -3.26 23.01
CA LYS A 314 -9.89 -3.64 24.03
C LYS A 314 -9.83 -2.72 25.25
N THR A 315 -8.63 -2.33 25.67
CA THR A 315 -8.42 -1.44 26.82
C THR A 315 -8.87 -0.02 26.49
N CYS A 316 -8.41 0.54 25.38
CA CYS A 316 -8.74 1.90 24.94
C CYS A 316 -10.23 2.08 24.64
N LYS A 317 -10.87 1.08 24.00
CA LYS A 317 -12.32 1.12 23.75
C LYS A 317 -13.16 1.23 25.01
N LYS A 318 -12.75 0.59 26.12
CA LYS A 318 -13.44 0.71 27.41
C LYS A 318 -13.36 2.12 28.01
N MET A 319 -12.34 2.89 27.66
CA MET A 319 -12.09 4.25 28.13
C MET A 319 -12.59 5.32 27.16
N GLY A 320 -13.16 4.92 26.02
CA GLY A 320 -13.54 5.86 24.95
C GLY A 320 -12.36 6.52 24.23
N ILE A 321 -11.12 6.02 24.44
CA ILE A 321 -9.91 6.57 23.82
C ILE A 321 -9.71 5.90 22.45
N TYR A 322 -9.57 6.71 21.39
CA TYR A 322 -9.13 6.22 20.09
C TYR A 322 -7.61 6.09 20.08
N PHE A 323 -7.12 4.88 19.90
CA PHE A 323 -5.68 4.63 19.89
C PHE A 323 -5.32 3.45 18.98
N HIS A 324 -4.22 3.59 18.27
CA HIS A 324 -3.49 2.50 17.61
C HIS A 324 -1.98 2.74 17.75
N PHE A 325 -1.19 1.67 17.79
CA PHE A 325 0.24 1.75 18.14
C PHE A 325 1.04 2.73 17.28
N HIS A 326 0.69 2.89 15.99
CA HIS A 326 1.40 3.81 15.10
C HIS A 326 1.23 5.29 15.49
N MET A 327 0.21 5.63 16.29
CA MET A 327 0.05 6.99 16.86
C MET A 327 1.26 7.39 17.71
N LEU A 328 1.90 6.45 18.42
CA LEU A 328 3.11 6.73 19.21
C LEU A 328 4.24 7.30 18.34
N ARG A 329 4.40 6.74 17.14
CA ARG A 329 5.38 7.25 16.18
C ARG A 329 5.00 8.61 15.61
N HIS A 330 3.72 8.84 15.32
CA HIS A 330 3.23 10.17 14.93
C HIS A 330 3.47 11.19 16.05
N THR A 331 3.16 10.82 17.30
CA THR A 331 3.42 11.65 18.49
C THR A 331 4.91 11.96 18.66
N PHE A 332 5.77 10.97 18.51
CA PHE A 332 7.23 11.17 18.55
C PHE A 332 7.69 12.24 17.57
N ILE A 333 7.24 12.14 16.29
CA ILE A 333 7.62 13.10 15.25
C ILE A 333 7.00 14.48 15.51
N SER A 334 5.74 14.55 15.98
CA SER A 334 5.07 15.80 16.33
C SER A 334 5.76 16.50 17.51
N ASN A 335 6.20 15.73 18.50
CA ASN A 335 6.97 16.28 19.62
C ASN A 335 8.31 16.87 19.16
N LEU A 336 9.01 16.21 18.23
CA LEU A 336 10.23 16.77 17.64
C LEU A 336 9.92 18.08 16.89
N ALA A 337 8.84 18.11 16.09
CA ALA A 337 8.41 19.29 15.37
C ALA A 337 8.07 20.46 16.31
N ASN A 338 7.28 20.20 17.35
CA ASN A 338 6.87 21.20 18.34
C ASN A 338 8.06 21.77 19.13
N ASN A 339 9.15 21.02 19.24
CA ASN A 339 10.41 21.48 19.87
C ASN A 339 11.40 22.08 18.85
N GLY A 340 10.97 22.41 17.65
CA GLY A 340 11.78 23.10 16.64
C GLY A 340 12.88 22.25 15.99
N ILE A 341 12.83 20.93 16.14
CA ILE A 341 13.79 20.03 15.50
C ILE A 341 13.52 20.04 13.98
N SER A 342 14.58 20.12 13.17
CA SER A 342 14.39 20.15 11.71
C SER A 342 13.77 18.87 11.16
N PRO A 343 12.94 18.97 10.10
CA PRO A 343 12.32 17.79 9.47
C PRO A 343 13.34 16.73 9.01
N GLN A 344 14.55 17.15 8.65
CA GLN A 344 15.62 16.24 8.23
C GLN A 344 16.07 15.34 9.40
N ILE A 345 16.34 15.94 10.57
CA ILE A 345 16.71 15.20 11.79
C ILE A 345 15.56 14.30 12.23
N ALA A 346 14.33 14.80 12.23
CA ALA A 346 13.15 14.01 12.59
C ALA A 346 12.93 12.82 11.63
N LYS A 347 13.18 13.00 10.33
CA LYS A 347 13.16 11.91 9.33
C LYS A 347 14.20 10.83 9.68
N GLU A 348 15.40 11.22 10.05
CA GLU A 348 16.50 10.28 10.41
C GLU A 348 16.16 9.52 11.68
N LEU A 349 15.75 10.21 12.74
CA LEU A 349 15.33 9.60 14.01
C LEU A 349 14.14 8.65 13.83
N ALA A 350 13.14 9.08 13.05
CA ALA A 350 11.99 8.24 12.73
C ALA A 350 12.31 7.18 11.66
N ARG A 351 13.43 7.26 10.95
CA ARG A 351 13.84 6.33 9.89
C ARG A 351 12.78 6.23 8.78
N HIS A 352 12.29 7.41 8.33
CA HIS A 352 11.44 7.49 7.16
C HIS A 352 12.26 7.42 5.88
N SER A 353 11.85 6.57 4.94
CA SER A 353 12.49 6.46 3.63
C SER A 353 12.29 7.71 2.77
N ARG A 354 11.19 8.44 3.00
CA ARG A 354 10.82 9.65 2.28
C ARG A 354 10.60 10.80 3.25
N ILE A 355 11.09 11.98 2.88
CA ILE A 355 10.94 13.20 3.70
C ILE A 355 9.48 13.66 3.74
N GLU A 356 8.72 13.42 2.65
CA GLU A 356 7.31 13.80 2.54
C GLU A 356 6.48 13.24 3.68
N THR A 357 6.75 11.99 4.09
CA THR A 357 6.05 11.36 5.23
C THR A 357 6.28 12.09 6.56
N THR A 358 7.45 12.73 6.72
CA THR A 358 7.74 13.56 7.89
C THR A 358 7.11 14.94 7.74
N MET A 359 7.19 15.52 6.54
CA MET A 359 6.62 16.85 6.23
C MET A 359 5.12 16.88 6.43
N ASP A 360 4.40 15.81 6.06
CA ASP A 360 2.95 15.71 6.28
C ASP A 360 2.56 15.90 7.76
N ILE A 361 3.44 15.52 8.70
CA ILE A 361 3.22 15.71 10.13
C ILE A 361 3.57 17.15 10.55
N TYR A 362 4.64 17.71 9.98
CA TYR A 362 5.11 19.07 10.27
C TYR A 362 4.15 20.16 9.78
N THR A 363 3.39 19.92 8.70
CA THR A 363 2.43 20.89 8.16
C THR A 363 1.24 21.14 9.10
N HIS A 364 1.00 20.26 10.07
CA HIS A 364 -0.03 20.43 11.11
C HIS A 364 0.48 21.19 12.35
N VAL A 365 1.75 21.62 12.37
CA VAL A 365 2.32 22.42 13.46
C VAL A 365 1.87 23.88 13.32
N ASN A 366 1.22 24.38 14.36
CA ASN A 366 0.39 25.59 14.47
C ASN A 366 0.99 26.91 13.98
N GLU A 367 0.10 27.86 13.56
CA GLU A 367 0.41 29.29 13.27
C GLU A 367 1.13 30.00 14.43
N ASP A 368 0.91 29.62 15.69
CA ASP A 368 1.61 30.15 16.86
C ASP A 368 3.11 29.85 16.83
N SER A 369 3.53 28.74 16.23
CA SER A 369 4.95 28.40 16.05
C SER A 369 5.65 29.37 15.11
N GLN A 370 4.97 29.96 14.13
CA GLN A 370 5.55 30.95 13.21
C GLN A 370 5.86 32.25 13.95
N LYS A 371 4.96 32.73 14.80
CA LYS A 371 5.18 33.92 15.64
C LYS A 371 6.30 33.71 16.65
N GLN A 372 6.34 32.53 17.28
CA GLN A 372 7.42 32.16 18.19
C GLN A 372 8.77 32.07 17.50
N ALA A 373 8.84 31.48 16.31
CA ALA A 373 10.05 31.38 15.50
C ALA A 373 10.60 32.76 15.10
N ILE A 374 9.74 33.67 14.65
CA ILE A 374 10.15 35.05 14.33
C ILE A 374 10.68 35.76 15.58
N ASN A 375 9.99 35.62 16.70
CA ASN A 375 10.42 36.26 17.98
C ASN A 375 11.71 35.62 18.51
N ALA A 376 11.90 34.31 18.38
CA ALA A 376 13.13 33.63 18.79
C ALA A 376 14.35 34.06 17.97
N VAL A 377 14.19 34.25 16.65
CA VAL A 377 15.29 34.66 15.76
C VAL A 377 15.58 36.15 15.81
N PHE A 378 14.55 36.98 15.91
CA PHE A 378 14.69 38.44 15.74
C PHE A 378 14.35 39.22 17.02
N GLY A 379 13.62 38.61 17.98
CA GLY A 379 13.19 39.28 19.22
C GLY A 379 14.31 39.55 20.21
N SER A 380 15.42 38.82 20.18
CA SER A 380 16.58 39.02 21.08
C SER A 380 17.58 40.07 20.57
N LYS A 381 17.49 40.50 19.30
CA LYS A 381 18.26 41.65 18.80
C LYS A 381 17.50 42.90 19.19
N SER A 382 17.92 43.56 20.26
CA SER A 382 17.52 44.94 20.52
C SER A 382 17.83 45.76 19.29
N VAL A 383 16.79 46.05 18.50
CA VAL A 383 16.91 47.03 17.42
C VAL A 383 17.29 48.34 18.14
N LYS A 384 18.56 48.74 18.08
CA LYS A 384 18.89 50.13 18.36
C LYS A 384 17.93 50.93 17.49
N LYS A 385 17.03 51.69 18.13
CA LYS A 385 16.12 52.61 17.45
C LYS A 385 17.00 53.44 16.51
N VAL A 386 16.99 53.16 15.24
CA VAL A 386 17.42 54.09 14.21
C VAL A 386 16.41 55.20 14.29
N SER A 387 16.79 56.34 14.94
CA SER A 387 15.95 57.48 15.02
C SER A 387 15.62 57.94 13.60
N ASN A 388 14.35 58.05 13.28
CA ASN A 388 13.83 58.52 11.98
C ASN A 388 14.22 59.96 11.64
N ALA A 389 15.17 60.55 12.38
CA ALA A 389 15.65 61.93 12.15
C ALA A 389 16.67 62.08 11.00
N SER A 390 17.18 60.97 10.42
CA SER A 390 18.18 61.04 9.34
C SER A 390 17.67 60.63 7.95
N LEU A 391 16.40 60.31 7.78
CA LEU A 391 15.82 59.89 6.50
C LEU A 391 14.93 60.98 5.83
N LEU A 392 14.79 62.13 6.43
CA LEU A 392 13.99 63.26 5.90
C LEU A 392 14.82 64.55 5.64
N ALA A 393 16.13 64.45 5.57
CA ALA A 393 16.99 65.53 5.14
C ALA A 393 17.81 65.11 3.92
N ASN A 394 17.16 65.19 2.75
CA ASN A 394 17.69 65.60 1.43
C ASN A 394 16.56 65.56 0.41
#